data_9d367051eaf01bbab0858e52c3700573
#
_entry.id   9d367051eaf01bbab0858e52c3700573
#
_cell.length_a   1.000
_cell.length_b   1.000
_cell.length_c   1.000
_cell.angle_alpha   90.00
_cell.angle_beta   90.00
_cell.angle_gamma   90.00
#
_symmetry.space_group_name_H-M   'P 1'
#
loop_
_entity.id
_entity.type
_entity.pdbx_description
1 polymer ?
#
loop_
_entity_poly.entity_id
_entity_poly.type
_entity_poly.pdbx_seq_one_letter_code
_entity_poly.pdbx_strand_id
1 'polypeptide(L)'
;MKLHRYVINNLDYVRDGRWDDAVTVLSRGNGSCSEYCFAFIALCRAAGIPARYNGGSIYKSPTPHIDTVYHRITEVYLPNYGWVPIDVTWDDALIKHYYFGLHVNRLFTLTIGGGPSKYLNWSYHYWQETTPSSDQIIVNKSITWLNWERPWSLNYP
;
A
#
# COMPACT_ATOMS: atom_id res chain seq x y z
N MET A 1 -13.27 -1.23 12.40
CA MET A 1 -12.88 -0.20 13.39
C MET A 1 -11.98 -0.71 14.52
N LYS A 2 -12.28 -1.83 15.24
CA LYS A 2 -11.41 -2.27 16.37
C LYS A 2 -10.00 -2.63 15.94
N LEU A 3 -9.84 -3.45 14.88
CA LEU A 3 -8.52 -3.84 14.35
C LEU A 3 -7.73 -2.66 13.81
N HIS A 4 -8.40 -1.75 13.11
CA HIS A 4 -7.81 -0.51 12.62
C HIS A 4 -7.24 0.32 13.78
N ARG A 5 -8.05 0.57 14.84
CA ARG A 5 -7.58 1.29 16.03
C ARG A 5 -6.43 0.57 16.73
N TYR A 6 -6.46 -0.75 16.73
CA TYR A 6 -5.36 -1.52 17.33
C TYR A 6 -4.05 -1.20 16.62
N VAL A 7 -4.02 -1.25 15.29
CA VAL A 7 -2.80 -0.98 14.51
C VAL A 7 -2.30 0.44 14.77
N ILE A 8 -3.15 1.46 14.61
CA ILE A 8 -2.73 2.87 14.78
C ILE A 8 -2.42 3.28 16.23
N ASN A 9 -2.79 2.47 17.22
CA ASN A 9 -2.46 2.75 18.61
C ASN A 9 -1.26 1.94 19.14
N ASN A 10 -0.79 0.96 18.37
CA ASN A 10 0.28 0.05 18.81
C ASN A 10 1.47 0.01 17.86
N LEU A 11 1.42 0.70 16.75
CA LEU A 11 2.56 0.83 15.85
C LEU A 11 2.99 2.29 15.74
N ASP A 12 4.30 2.50 15.77
CA ASP A 12 4.94 3.77 15.44
C ASP A 12 5.45 3.75 14.00
N TYR A 13 5.21 4.82 13.25
CA TYR A 13 5.67 4.90 11.87
C TYR A 13 7.17 5.12 11.78
N VAL A 14 7.87 4.16 11.14
CA VAL A 14 9.30 4.23 10.87
C VAL A 14 9.57 3.80 9.43
N ARG A 15 10.38 4.58 8.71
CA ARG A 15 10.81 4.27 7.35
C ARG A 15 12.28 3.95 7.31
N ASP A 16 12.63 2.71 7.60
CA ASP A 16 14.01 2.22 7.71
C ASP A 16 14.41 1.21 6.62
N GLY A 17 13.52 0.99 5.64
CA GLY A 17 13.77 0.07 4.53
C GLY A 17 13.54 -1.40 4.84
N ARG A 18 13.12 -1.74 6.06
CA ARG A 18 12.75 -3.11 6.42
C ARG A 18 11.48 -3.54 5.69
N TRP A 19 11.33 -4.84 5.58
CA TRP A 19 10.19 -5.48 4.92
C TRP A 19 9.85 -6.76 5.67
N ASP A 20 9.39 -6.59 6.91
CA ASP A 20 9.15 -7.70 7.82
C ASP A 20 7.69 -8.19 7.74
N ASP A 21 7.49 -9.43 8.14
CA ASP A 21 6.17 -10.03 8.23
C ASP A 21 5.32 -9.42 9.35
N ALA A 22 4.01 -9.69 9.31
CA ALA A 22 3.06 -9.12 10.26
C ALA A 22 3.34 -9.46 11.72
N VAL A 23 3.85 -10.67 12.00
CA VAL A 23 4.15 -11.12 13.38
C VAL A 23 5.31 -10.32 13.93
N THR A 24 6.37 -10.18 13.14
CA THR A 24 7.55 -9.38 13.49
C THR A 24 7.17 -7.93 13.71
N VAL A 25 6.40 -7.33 12.81
CA VAL A 25 5.93 -5.95 12.92
C VAL A 25 5.11 -5.71 14.18
N LEU A 26 4.13 -6.56 14.44
CA LEU A 26 3.27 -6.46 15.63
C LEU A 26 4.04 -6.66 16.94
N SER A 27 5.05 -7.53 16.93
CA SER A 27 5.91 -7.76 18.10
C SER A 27 6.86 -6.59 18.35
N ARG A 28 7.36 -5.96 17.30
CA ARG A 28 8.29 -4.84 17.36
C ARG A 28 7.61 -3.52 17.68
N GLY A 29 6.36 -3.36 17.26
CA GLY A 29 5.57 -2.15 17.48
C GLY A 29 5.90 -0.97 16.57
N ASN A 30 6.55 -1.19 15.43
CA ASN A 30 6.81 -0.14 14.45
C ASN A 30 6.94 -0.69 13.02
N GLY A 31 6.83 0.21 12.03
CA GLY A 31 6.99 -0.16 10.64
C GLY A 31 6.67 0.96 9.65
N SER A 32 6.92 0.67 8.39
CA SER A 32 6.55 1.53 7.25
C SER A 32 5.11 1.30 6.80
N CYS A 33 4.65 2.05 5.78
CA CYS A 33 3.31 1.87 5.21
C CYS A 33 3.04 0.43 4.74
N SER A 34 4.06 -0.26 4.21
CA SER A 34 3.94 -1.66 3.82
C SER A 34 3.68 -2.57 5.03
N GLU A 35 4.44 -2.38 6.08
CA GLU A 35 4.38 -3.19 7.28
C GLU A 35 3.10 -2.93 8.09
N TYR A 36 2.61 -1.69 8.12
CA TYR A 36 1.27 -1.37 8.64
C TYR A 36 0.18 -2.13 7.88
N CYS A 37 0.29 -2.20 6.55
CA CYS A 37 -0.63 -3.00 5.74
C CYS A 37 -0.54 -4.49 6.07
N PHE A 38 0.67 -5.04 6.22
CA PHE A 38 0.83 -6.46 6.55
C PHE A 38 0.22 -6.80 7.91
N ALA A 39 0.48 -5.98 8.93
CA ALA A 39 -0.09 -6.15 10.25
C ALA A 39 -1.63 -6.09 10.21
N PHE A 40 -2.18 -5.09 9.54
CA PHE A 40 -3.62 -4.90 9.44
C PHE A 40 -4.31 -6.02 8.62
N ILE A 41 -3.72 -6.42 7.48
CA ILE A 41 -4.23 -7.54 6.67
C ILE A 41 -4.23 -8.85 7.47
N ALA A 42 -3.15 -9.14 8.20
CA ALA A 42 -3.04 -10.33 9.01
C ALA A 42 -4.12 -10.38 10.11
N LEU A 43 -4.33 -9.28 10.81
CA LEU A 43 -5.38 -9.16 11.83
C LEU A 43 -6.79 -9.30 11.24
N CYS A 44 -7.04 -8.68 10.07
CA CYS A 44 -8.32 -8.83 9.38
C CYS A 44 -8.58 -10.29 9.01
N ARG A 45 -7.60 -10.95 8.40
CA ARG A 45 -7.72 -12.35 7.99
C ARG A 45 -7.88 -13.30 9.17
N ALA A 46 -7.16 -13.07 10.26
CA ALA A 46 -7.32 -13.83 11.50
C ALA A 46 -8.73 -13.69 12.11
N ALA A 47 -9.38 -12.55 11.85
CA ALA A 47 -10.76 -12.29 12.25
C ALA A 47 -11.81 -12.75 11.20
N GLY A 48 -11.40 -13.46 10.14
CA GLY A 48 -12.29 -13.92 9.08
C GLY A 48 -12.72 -12.83 8.08
N ILE A 49 -12.06 -11.67 8.07
CA ILE A 49 -12.36 -10.56 7.18
C ILE A 49 -11.40 -10.64 5.98
N PRO A 50 -11.90 -10.83 4.73
CA PRO A 50 -11.03 -10.80 3.57
C PRO A 50 -10.36 -9.43 3.44
N ALA A 51 -9.04 -9.46 3.28
CA ALA A 51 -8.24 -8.26 3.15
C ALA A 51 -7.15 -8.47 2.12
N ARG A 52 -6.82 -7.41 1.38
CA ARG A 52 -5.80 -7.43 0.35
C ARG A 52 -4.96 -6.16 0.35
N TYR A 53 -3.81 -6.27 -0.25
CA TYR A 53 -2.83 -5.22 -0.39
C TYR A 53 -3.09 -4.41 -1.66
N ASN A 54 -2.98 -3.10 -1.56
CA ASN A 54 -2.99 -2.19 -2.69
C ASN A 54 -1.76 -1.30 -2.62
N GLY A 55 -0.90 -1.39 -3.61
CA GLY A 55 0.33 -0.62 -3.70
C GLY A 55 0.37 0.26 -4.94
N GLY A 56 0.84 1.48 -4.79
CA GLY A 56 0.87 2.41 -5.88
C GLY A 56 1.76 3.62 -5.66
N SER A 57 1.71 4.53 -6.60
CA SER A 57 2.36 5.83 -6.54
C SER A 57 1.33 6.91 -6.28
N ILE A 58 1.69 7.90 -5.47
CA ILE A 58 0.84 9.04 -5.20
C ILE A 58 1.29 10.23 -6.02
N TYR A 59 0.37 10.76 -6.81
CA TYR A 59 0.60 12.03 -7.49
C TYR A 59 0.84 13.15 -6.47
N LYS A 60 1.92 13.86 -6.65
CA LYS A 60 2.30 15.02 -5.84
C LYS A 60 2.45 16.24 -6.72
N SER A 61 1.99 17.37 -6.23
CA SER A 61 2.19 18.67 -6.89
C SER A 61 3.38 19.39 -6.24
N PRO A 62 4.16 20.19 -6.99
CA PRO A 62 4.03 20.45 -8.42
C PRO A 62 4.58 19.31 -9.30
N THR A 63 4.10 19.27 -10.55
CA THR A 63 4.63 18.42 -11.60
C THR A 63 5.53 19.23 -12.54
N PRO A 64 6.54 18.63 -13.18
CA PRO A 64 6.90 17.21 -13.09
C PRO A 64 7.45 16.82 -11.72
N HIS A 65 7.19 15.57 -11.30
CA HIS A 65 7.63 15.04 -10.02
C HIS A 65 8.09 13.58 -10.18
N ILE A 66 9.23 13.26 -9.59
CA ILE A 66 9.73 11.89 -9.53
C ILE A 66 9.34 11.28 -8.19
N ASP A 67 8.54 10.22 -8.23
CA ASP A 67 8.19 9.45 -7.05
C ASP A 67 9.13 8.24 -6.89
N THR A 68 9.90 8.27 -5.84
CA THR A 68 10.80 7.17 -5.42
C THR A 68 10.27 6.45 -4.18
N VAL A 69 9.16 6.93 -3.63
CA VAL A 69 8.55 6.42 -2.41
C VAL A 69 7.10 6.10 -2.66
N TYR A 70 6.88 4.86 -3.01
CA TYR A 70 5.54 4.35 -3.27
C TYR A 70 4.73 4.19 -1.99
N HIS A 71 3.43 4.35 -2.09
CA HIS A 71 2.52 4.21 -0.95
C HIS A 71 1.74 2.91 -0.99
N ARG A 72 1.30 2.46 0.18
CA ARG A 72 0.57 1.21 0.36
C ARG A 72 -0.63 1.46 1.26
N ILE A 73 -1.74 0.89 0.82
CA ILE A 73 -2.98 0.86 1.59
C ILE A 73 -3.53 -0.56 1.63
N THR A 74 -4.49 -0.79 2.49
CA THR A 74 -5.21 -2.05 2.57
C THR A 74 -6.61 -1.87 2.01
N GLU A 75 -7.14 -2.90 1.36
CA GLU A 75 -8.56 -3.01 1.07
C GLU A 75 -9.13 -4.19 1.84
N VAL A 76 -10.29 -3.98 2.46
CA VAL A 76 -11.05 -5.03 3.15
C VAL A 76 -12.39 -5.25 2.47
N TYR A 77 -12.81 -6.50 2.38
CA TYR A 77 -14.13 -6.81 1.84
C TYR A 77 -15.19 -6.74 2.94
N LEU A 78 -16.14 -5.85 2.76
CA LEU A 78 -17.29 -5.72 3.65
C LEU A 78 -18.56 -6.14 2.93
N PRO A 79 -19.42 -7.00 3.53
CA PRO A 79 -20.71 -7.34 2.95
C PRO A 79 -21.52 -6.08 2.60
N ASN A 80 -22.16 -6.08 1.45
CA ASN A 80 -22.92 -4.98 0.87
C ASN A 80 -22.13 -3.75 0.41
N TYR A 81 -20.82 -3.66 0.71
CA TYR A 81 -19.96 -2.53 0.29
C TYR A 81 -18.86 -2.97 -0.69
N GLY A 82 -18.53 -4.26 -0.74
CA GLY A 82 -17.42 -4.75 -1.55
C GLY A 82 -16.06 -4.43 -0.93
N TRP A 83 -15.07 -4.16 -1.77
CA TRP A 83 -13.72 -3.82 -1.34
C TRP A 83 -13.65 -2.36 -0.91
N VAL A 84 -13.36 -2.14 0.35
CA VAL A 84 -13.31 -0.84 1.01
C VAL A 84 -11.85 -0.48 1.30
N PRO A 85 -11.34 0.64 0.78
CA PRO A 85 -9.97 1.07 1.04
C PRO A 85 -9.80 1.57 2.47
N ILE A 86 -8.65 1.25 3.07
CA ILE A 86 -8.28 1.70 4.41
C ILE A 86 -6.79 2.04 4.42
N ASP A 87 -6.47 3.28 4.74
CA ASP A 87 -5.10 3.72 4.90
C ASP A 87 -4.74 3.89 6.37
N VAL A 88 -4.31 2.80 6.98
CA VAL A 88 -3.94 2.78 8.40
C VAL A 88 -2.74 3.67 8.73
N THR A 89 -1.86 3.90 7.76
CA THR A 89 -0.66 4.74 7.95
C THR A 89 -1.02 6.21 8.03
N TRP A 90 -1.86 6.68 7.13
CA TRP A 90 -2.28 8.08 7.15
C TRP A 90 -3.26 8.39 8.27
N ASP A 91 -4.09 7.43 8.64
CA ASP A 91 -4.94 7.56 9.82
C ASP A 91 -4.15 7.67 11.11
N ASP A 92 -2.98 7.03 11.19
CA ASP A 92 -2.07 7.19 12.32
C ASP A 92 -1.40 8.57 12.33
N ALA A 93 -0.94 9.02 11.16
CA ALA A 93 -0.20 10.28 11.02
C ALA A 93 -1.06 11.55 11.13
N LEU A 94 -2.34 11.49 10.76
CA LEU A 94 -3.21 12.67 10.61
C LEU A 94 -4.42 12.62 11.54
N ILE A 95 -5.56 12.24 10.97
CA ILE A 95 -6.84 12.17 11.69
C ILE A 95 -7.22 10.71 11.79
N LYS A 96 -7.11 10.18 12.98
CA LYS A 96 -7.42 8.78 13.26
C LYS A 96 -8.81 8.41 12.71
N HIS A 97 -8.86 7.47 11.77
CA HIS A 97 -10.03 6.94 11.06
C HIS A 97 -10.63 7.78 9.91
N TYR A 98 -9.97 8.81 9.45
CA TYR A 98 -10.43 9.59 8.29
C TYR A 98 -10.34 8.77 6.98
N TYR A 99 -9.29 7.97 6.83
CA TYR A 99 -9.08 7.11 5.66
C TYR A 99 -9.66 5.70 5.81
N PHE A 100 -10.61 5.51 6.69
CA PHE A 100 -11.40 4.30 6.77
C PHE A 100 -12.59 4.38 5.81
N GLY A 101 -12.48 3.71 4.66
CA GLY A 101 -13.47 3.79 3.59
C GLY A 101 -13.20 4.89 2.56
N LEU A 102 -12.05 5.56 2.69
CA LEU A 102 -11.62 6.61 1.79
C LEU A 102 -10.15 6.43 1.42
N HIS A 103 -9.78 6.72 0.20
CA HIS A 103 -8.40 6.94 -0.18
C HIS A 103 -8.28 8.21 -1.02
N VAL A 104 -7.07 8.74 -1.11
CA VAL A 104 -6.84 9.91 -1.96
C VAL A 104 -7.04 9.56 -3.42
N ASN A 105 -7.74 10.41 -4.15
CA ASN A 105 -7.93 10.29 -5.60
C ASN A 105 -6.63 10.43 -6.43
N ARG A 106 -5.52 10.67 -5.75
CA ARG A 106 -4.18 10.81 -6.34
C ARG A 106 -3.35 9.52 -6.27
N LEU A 107 -3.89 8.45 -5.72
CA LEU A 107 -3.23 7.14 -5.69
C LEU A 107 -3.43 6.46 -7.05
N PHE A 108 -2.35 6.23 -7.76
CA PHE A 108 -2.31 5.40 -8.94
C PHE A 108 -1.91 3.98 -8.54
N THR A 109 -2.87 3.07 -8.57
CA THR A 109 -2.66 1.67 -8.19
C THR A 109 -1.82 0.94 -9.23
N LEU A 110 -0.72 0.34 -8.79
CA LEU A 110 0.18 -0.46 -9.61
C LEU A 110 -0.01 -1.96 -9.36
N THR A 111 -0.37 -2.33 -8.13
CA THR A 111 -0.58 -3.72 -7.76
C THR A 111 -1.70 -3.86 -6.75
N ILE A 112 -2.50 -4.90 -6.94
CA ILE A 112 -3.47 -5.36 -5.95
C ILE A 112 -3.14 -6.82 -5.68
N GLY A 113 -2.85 -7.15 -4.45
CA GLY A 113 -2.40 -8.48 -4.13
C GLY A 113 -2.70 -8.91 -2.70
N GLY A 114 -2.37 -10.14 -2.43
CA GLY A 114 -2.44 -10.69 -1.10
C GLY A 114 -3.27 -11.95 -0.95
N GLY A 115 -3.54 -12.63 -2.04
CA GLY A 115 -4.02 -14.01 -2.02
C GLY A 115 -2.87 -15.01 -2.11
N PRO A 116 -3.01 -16.22 -1.59
CA PRO A 116 -2.02 -17.26 -1.81
C PRO A 116 -2.00 -17.61 -3.30
N SER A 117 -0.84 -17.53 -3.91
CA SER A 117 -0.63 -18.07 -5.23
C SER A 117 0.67 -18.83 -5.26
N LYS A 118 0.59 -20.14 -5.46
CA LYS A 118 1.78 -20.97 -5.66
C LYS A 118 2.52 -20.65 -6.97
N TYR A 119 1.89 -19.93 -7.87
CA TYR A 119 2.45 -19.58 -9.18
C TYR A 119 3.13 -18.21 -9.20
N LEU A 120 2.76 -17.35 -8.28
CA LEU A 120 3.22 -15.97 -8.25
C LEU A 120 4.10 -15.75 -7.03
N ASN A 121 4.90 -16.58 -6.62
CA ASN A 121 5.86 -16.41 -5.52
C ASN A 121 5.81 -14.97 -4.96
N TRP A 122 4.71 -14.65 -4.27
CA TRP A 122 4.15 -13.32 -4.15
C TRP A 122 5.04 -12.37 -3.45
N SER A 123 5.53 -11.49 -4.21
CA SER A 123 5.94 -10.24 -3.63
C SER A 123 4.74 -9.27 -3.67
N TYR A 124 4.53 -8.54 -2.62
CA TYR A 124 3.69 -7.35 -2.59
C TYR A 124 4.35 -6.19 -3.36
N HIS A 125 5.40 -6.47 -4.08
CA HIS A 125 6.01 -5.60 -5.05
C HIS A 125 5.24 -5.66 -6.37
N TYR A 126 5.21 -4.58 -7.11
CA TYR A 126 4.64 -4.51 -8.47
C TYR A 126 5.62 -5.01 -9.54
N TRP A 127 6.71 -5.63 -9.14
CA TRP A 127 7.70 -6.27 -10.00
C TRP A 127 8.36 -7.43 -9.25
N GLN A 128 8.77 -8.39 -10.00
CA GLN A 128 9.59 -9.49 -9.53
C GLN A 128 10.88 -9.51 -10.33
N GLU A 129 11.97 -9.73 -9.64
CA GLU A 129 13.27 -9.86 -10.24
C GLU A 129 13.85 -11.21 -9.85
N THR A 130 14.30 -11.95 -10.83
CA THR A 130 15.02 -13.19 -10.62
C THR A 130 16.41 -13.02 -11.20
N THR A 131 17.41 -13.01 -10.36
CA THR A 131 18.80 -12.93 -10.78
C THR A 131 19.40 -14.33 -10.75
N PRO A 132 19.88 -14.85 -11.87
CA PRO A 132 20.49 -16.18 -11.91
C PRO A 132 21.95 -16.21 -11.44
N SER A 133 22.53 -15.07 -11.09
CA SER A 133 23.95 -14.95 -10.73
C SER A 133 24.16 -14.46 -9.30
N SER A 134 25.34 -14.75 -8.76
CA SER A 134 25.81 -14.24 -7.46
C SER A 134 26.22 -12.76 -7.51
N ASP A 135 26.09 -12.09 -8.64
CA ASP A 135 26.50 -10.72 -8.81
C ASP A 135 25.51 -9.76 -8.14
N GLN A 136 26.05 -8.76 -7.46
CA GLN A 136 25.24 -7.74 -6.83
C GLN A 136 24.65 -6.81 -7.90
N ILE A 137 23.32 -6.85 -8.06
CA ILE A 137 22.61 -5.96 -8.97
C ILE A 137 21.96 -4.84 -8.17
N ILE A 138 22.25 -3.60 -8.56
CA ILE A 138 21.61 -2.41 -8.00
C ILE A 138 20.47 -1.99 -8.96
N VAL A 139 19.24 -2.02 -8.45
CA VAL A 139 18.06 -1.62 -9.23
C VAL A 139 17.50 -0.32 -8.70
N ASN A 140 17.55 0.74 -9.50
CA ASN A 140 16.93 2.02 -9.20
C ASN A 140 15.58 2.14 -9.91
N LYS A 141 14.56 2.52 -9.17
CA LYS A 141 13.19 2.64 -9.66
C LYS A 141 12.58 3.97 -9.31
N SER A 142 11.89 4.54 -10.28
CA SER A 142 11.15 5.78 -10.09
C SER A 142 9.93 5.83 -11.00
N ILE A 143 8.94 6.60 -10.60
CA ILE A 143 7.81 7.00 -11.44
C ILE A 143 7.90 8.50 -11.63
N THR A 144 7.87 8.95 -12.88
CA THR A 144 7.84 10.36 -13.20
C THR A 144 6.41 10.78 -13.51
N TRP A 145 5.88 11.67 -12.69
CA TRP A 145 4.63 12.36 -12.95
C TRP A 145 4.89 13.58 -13.79
N LEU A 146 4.32 13.59 -15.00
CA LEU A 146 4.41 14.72 -15.92
C LEU A 146 3.17 15.60 -15.81
N ASN A 147 3.30 16.86 -16.29
CA ASN A 147 2.12 17.68 -16.48
C ASN A 147 1.20 17.02 -17.49
N TRP A 148 -0.04 16.85 -17.13
CA TRP A 148 -1.04 16.38 -18.05
C TRP A 148 -1.57 17.57 -18.84
N GLU A 149 -1.12 17.70 -20.08
CA GLU A 149 -1.79 18.53 -21.04
C GLU A 149 -3.02 17.77 -21.51
N ARG A 150 -4.19 18.31 -21.21
CA ARG A 150 -5.46 17.74 -21.68
C ARG A 150 -5.33 17.59 -23.20
N PRO A 151 -5.26 16.40 -23.76
CA PRO A 151 -5.35 16.28 -25.18
C PRO A 151 -6.77 16.73 -25.54
N TRP A 152 -6.88 18.01 -26.00
CA TRP A 152 -8.01 18.60 -26.72
C TRP A 152 -9.27 17.73 -26.70
N SER A 153 -10.35 18.38 -26.42
CA SER A 153 -11.73 17.98 -26.64
C SER A 153 -11.95 16.53 -27.12
N LEU A 154 -12.13 15.61 -26.21
CA LEU A 154 -13.07 14.58 -26.47
C LEU A 154 -14.45 15.29 -26.53
N ASN A 155 -14.88 15.63 -27.74
CA ASN A 155 -16.28 15.92 -28.00
C ASN A 155 -17.03 14.63 -27.67
N TYR A 156 -17.56 14.56 -26.48
CA TYR A 156 -18.62 13.60 -26.21
C TYR A 156 -19.85 14.09 -26.98
N PRO A 157 -20.46 13.20 -27.78
CA PRO A 157 -21.72 13.53 -28.45
C PRO A 157 -22.83 13.81 -27.43
#